data_332ff82335bc1dd10b00f2da2a4b1ad7
#
_entry.id   332ff82335bc1dd10b00f2da2a4b1ad7
#
_cell.length_a   1.000
_cell.length_b   1.000
_cell.length_c   1.000
_cell.angle_alpha   90.00
_cell.angle_beta   90.00
_cell.angle_gamma   90.00
#
_symmetry.space_group_name_H-M   'P 1'
#
loop_
_entity.id
_entity.type
_entity.pdbx_description
1 polymer ?
#
loop_
_entity_poly.entity_id
_entity_poly.type
_entity_poly.pdbx_seq_one_letter_code
_entity_poly.pdbx_strand_id
1 'polypeptide(L)'
;MKNKSKLKKIKEKKPSIAKLPSQWLFVAKEDVTARDVKNALEDYEGVELEIWEAAGIVEVVLSDGKSIDFEQTEADLRDEYSNAFLAKEQAKALFYVTIHPDSAQLVMPVMKHVIGKIPGLFCGDTDDFSPFVR
;
A
#
# COMPACT_ATOMS: atom_id res chain seq x y z
N MET A 1 0.36 30.82 -27.81
CA MET A 1 0.36 30.54 -27.44
C MET A 1 -0.17 30.16 -27.10
N LYS A 2 -0.20 30.10 -26.85
CA LYS A 2 -0.59 29.72 -26.44
C LYS A 2 -0.97 28.86 -26.37
N ASN A 3 -1.21 28.45 -26.56
CA ASN A 3 -1.57 27.54 -26.30
C ASN A 3 -1.26 26.56 -26.00
N LYS A 4 -0.72 26.60 -26.11
CA LYS A 4 -0.03 25.79 -25.62
C LYS A 4 -0.34 25.55 -24.25
N SER A 5 -0.73 26.22 -23.62
CA SER A 5 -0.93 26.08 -22.30
C SER A 5 -2.06 25.17 -22.04
N LYS A 6 -3.01 25.05 -22.81
CA LYS A 6 -4.02 24.18 -22.59
C LYS A 6 -3.58 22.84 -22.77
N LEU A 7 -2.67 22.67 -23.52
CA LEU A 7 -2.15 21.42 -23.72
C LEU A 7 -1.65 20.85 -22.49
N LYS A 8 -0.92 21.60 -21.81
CA LYS A 8 -0.35 21.11 -20.68
C LYS A 8 -1.34 20.77 -19.67
N LYS A 9 -2.44 21.40 -19.62
CA LYS A 9 -3.33 21.09 -18.68
C LYS A 9 -3.91 19.79 -18.96
N ILE A 10 -4.05 19.36 -20.09
CA ILE A 10 -4.54 18.13 -20.39
C ILE A 10 -3.72 17.04 -19.85
N LYS A 11 -2.45 17.11 -20.02
CA LYS A 11 -1.64 16.11 -19.52
C LYS A 11 -1.69 16.06 -18.09
N GLU A 12 -2.00 17.08 -17.42
CA GLU A 12 -2.03 17.02 -16.07
C GLU A 12 -3.15 16.24 -15.55
N LYS A 13 -4.14 16.02 -16.31
CA LYS A 13 -5.21 15.32 -15.89
C LYS A 13 -4.97 13.90 -15.76
N LYS A 14 -4.02 13.37 -16.41
CA LYS A 14 -3.74 12.01 -16.33
C LYS A 14 -3.33 11.63 -15.00
N PRO A 15 -3.94 10.73 -14.30
CA PRO A 15 -3.52 10.27 -13.02
C PRO A 15 -2.34 9.43 -13.25
N SER A 16 -1.25 9.98 -13.28
CA SER A 16 -0.06 9.31 -13.58
C SER A 16 0.34 8.33 -12.51
N ILE A 17 0.75 7.16 -12.90
CA ILE A 17 1.26 6.20 -12.00
C ILE A 17 2.47 6.75 -11.33
N ALA A 18 3.22 7.59 -11.99
CA ALA A 18 4.39 8.17 -11.39
C ALA A 18 4.07 9.08 -10.23
N LYS A 19 2.81 9.43 -10.03
CA LYS A 19 2.45 10.27 -8.92
C LYS A 19 1.94 9.52 -7.73
N LEU A 20 2.04 8.21 -7.71
CA LEU A 20 1.63 7.47 -6.55
C LEU A 20 2.55 7.78 -5.38
N PRO A 21 2.03 7.81 -4.17
CA PRO A 21 2.89 8.03 -3.02
C PRO A 21 3.77 6.81 -2.78
N SER A 22 4.90 7.01 -2.11
CA SER A 22 5.75 5.89 -1.73
C SER A 22 5.33 5.31 -0.40
N GLN A 23 4.57 6.03 0.40
CA GLN A 23 4.15 5.59 1.72
C GLN A 23 2.68 5.27 1.69
N TRP A 24 2.33 4.08 2.14
CA TRP A 24 0.97 3.58 2.12
C TRP A 24 0.64 2.95 3.46
N LEU A 25 -0.64 2.70 3.67
CA LEU A 25 -1.11 1.94 4.82
C LEU A 25 -1.87 0.72 4.29
N PHE A 26 -1.68 -0.42 4.95
CA PHE A 26 -2.55 -1.55 4.72
C PHE A 26 -3.42 -1.65 5.97
N VAL A 27 -4.71 -1.46 5.79
CA VAL A 27 -5.69 -1.45 6.86
C VAL A 27 -6.44 -2.76 6.77
N ALA A 28 -6.19 -3.65 7.71
CA ALA A 28 -6.80 -4.98 7.68
C ALA A 28 -7.99 -5.01 8.62
N LYS A 29 -9.04 -5.71 8.19
CA LYS A 29 -10.26 -5.81 8.99
C LYS A 29 -10.24 -7.03 9.89
N GLU A 30 -9.15 -7.74 9.91
CA GLU A 30 -8.93 -8.87 10.77
C GLU A 30 -7.62 -8.68 11.51
N ASP A 31 -7.46 -9.42 12.59
CA ASP A 31 -6.25 -9.30 13.39
C ASP A 31 -5.17 -10.13 12.71
N VAL A 32 -4.37 -9.49 11.89
CA VAL A 32 -3.34 -10.19 11.12
C VAL A 32 -1.95 -9.72 11.50
N THR A 33 -0.98 -10.57 11.29
CA THR A 33 0.41 -10.30 11.62
C THR A 33 1.24 -10.28 10.33
N ALA A 34 2.52 -9.95 10.49
CA ALA A 34 3.45 -10.00 9.36
C ALA A 34 3.49 -11.40 8.75
N ARG A 35 3.41 -12.44 9.58
CA ARG A 35 3.40 -13.80 9.10
C ARG A 35 2.19 -14.05 8.19
N ASP A 36 1.03 -13.48 8.54
CA ASP A 36 -0.16 -13.67 7.74
C ASP A 36 -0.04 -12.99 6.39
N VAL A 37 0.64 -11.84 6.32
CA VAL A 37 0.87 -11.16 5.05
C VAL A 37 1.80 -12.02 4.19
N LYS A 38 2.87 -12.56 4.79
CA LYS A 38 3.77 -13.42 4.05
C LYS A 38 3.03 -14.63 3.50
N ASN A 39 2.21 -15.27 4.35
CA ASN A 39 1.48 -16.45 3.93
C ASN A 39 0.51 -16.14 2.80
N ALA A 40 -0.09 -14.95 2.81
CA ALA A 40 -1.02 -14.57 1.76
C ALA A 40 -0.33 -14.43 0.41
N LEU A 41 0.98 -14.22 0.41
CA LEU A 41 1.74 -14.02 -0.82
C LEU A 41 2.54 -15.25 -1.25
N GLU A 42 2.44 -16.34 -0.51
CA GLU A 42 3.25 -17.51 -0.84
C GLU A 42 2.87 -18.15 -2.16
N ASP A 43 1.63 -17.98 -2.58
CA ASP A 43 1.20 -18.50 -3.88
C ASP A 43 1.30 -17.47 -4.99
N TYR A 44 1.88 -16.30 -4.73
CA TYR A 44 2.00 -15.26 -5.75
C TYR A 44 3.35 -15.42 -6.43
N GLU A 45 3.33 -15.60 -7.75
CA GLU A 45 4.56 -15.85 -8.48
C GLU A 45 5.27 -14.57 -8.85
N GLY A 46 6.59 -14.64 -8.96
CA GLY A 46 7.36 -13.51 -9.42
C GLY A 46 7.91 -12.62 -8.31
N VAL A 47 7.75 -13.04 -7.06
CA VAL A 47 8.30 -12.27 -5.93
C VAL A 47 9.07 -13.20 -5.03
N GLU A 48 10.00 -12.63 -4.27
CA GLU A 48 10.68 -13.35 -3.21
C GLU A 48 10.27 -12.72 -1.89
N LEU A 49 10.09 -13.52 -0.87
CA LEU A 49 9.55 -13.06 0.40
C LEU A 49 10.57 -13.26 1.50
N GLU A 50 10.76 -12.23 2.32
CA GLU A 50 11.56 -12.34 3.52
C GLU A 50 10.76 -11.79 4.69
N ILE A 51 10.93 -12.38 5.86
CA ILE A 51 10.21 -11.95 7.03
C ILE A 51 11.15 -11.82 8.21
N TRP A 52 11.01 -10.75 8.97
CA TRP A 52 11.66 -10.57 10.24
C TRP A 52 10.54 -10.51 11.26
N GLU A 53 10.15 -11.68 11.74
CA GLU A 53 8.93 -11.81 12.51
C GLU A 53 8.95 -11.01 13.80
N ALA A 54 10.10 -11.00 14.47
CA ALA A 54 10.20 -10.26 15.73
C ALA A 54 10.04 -8.76 15.52
N ALA A 55 10.37 -8.26 14.34
CA ALA A 55 10.21 -6.84 14.03
C ALA A 55 8.89 -6.54 13.34
N GLY A 56 8.12 -7.57 12.98
CA GLY A 56 6.86 -7.37 12.28
C GLY A 56 7.03 -6.90 10.86
N ILE A 57 8.13 -7.27 10.20
CA ILE A 57 8.46 -6.77 8.86
C ILE A 57 8.44 -7.89 7.84
N VAL A 58 7.81 -7.62 6.69
CA VAL A 58 7.86 -8.50 5.53
C VAL A 58 8.37 -7.69 4.36
N GLU A 59 9.37 -8.22 3.67
CA GLU A 59 9.86 -7.61 2.46
C GLU A 59 9.46 -8.46 1.28
N VAL A 60 8.82 -7.86 0.28
CA VAL A 60 8.42 -8.53 -0.94
C VAL A 60 9.31 -8.01 -2.05
N VAL A 61 10.23 -8.82 -2.51
CA VAL A 61 11.19 -8.41 -3.53
C VAL A 61 10.59 -8.69 -4.88
N LEU A 62 10.45 -7.63 -5.69
CA LEU A 62 9.81 -7.70 -6.99
C LEU A 62 10.81 -8.10 -8.07
N SER A 63 10.29 -8.45 -9.23
CA SER A 63 11.15 -8.92 -10.33
C SER A 63 12.11 -7.86 -10.85
N ASP A 64 11.85 -6.57 -10.58
CA ASP A 64 12.75 -5.49 -10.97
C ASP A 64 13.80 -5.20 -9.90
N GLY A 65 13.85 -5.99 -8.84
CA GLY A 65 14.84 -5.82 -7.78
C GLY A 65 14.45 -4.85 -6.69
N LYS A 66 13.33 -4.13 -6.86
CA LYS A 66 12.84 -3.24 -5.82
C LYS A 66 11.89 -4.01 -4.92
N SER A 67 11.47 -3.42 -3.83
CA SER A 67 10.68 -4.16 -2.86
C SER A 67 9.45 -3.39 -2.40
N ILE A 68 8.52 -4.12 -1.83
CA ILE A 68 7.43 -3.58 -1.05
C ILE A 68 7.72 -4.01 0.37
N ASP A 69 7.78 -3.06 1.29
CA ASP A 69 8.09 -3.37 2.68
C ASP A 69 6.86 -3.14 3.53
N PHE A 70 6.45 -4.16 4.27
CA PHE A 70 5.33 -4.07 5.19
C PHE A 70 5.88 -4.04 6.60
N GLU A 71 5.46 -3.08 7.40
CA GLU A 71 5.88 -3.01 8.80
C GLU A 71 4.65 -2.93 9.68
N GLN A 72 4.41 -3.96 10.48
CA GLN A 72 3.26 -4.01 11.35
C GLN A 72 3.36 -2.97 12.43
N THR A 73 2.27 -2.30 12.73
CA THR A 73 2.20 -1.31 13.79
C THR A 73 0.86 -1.44 14.50
N GLU A 74 0.65 -0.67 15.55
CA GLU A 74 -0.63 -0.66 16.21
C GLU A 74 -1.63 0.10 15.37
N ALA A 75 -2.89 -0.25 15.47
CA ALA A 75 -3.93 0.42 14.71
C ALA A 75 -4.27 1.76 15.39
N ASP A 76 -3.27 2.64 15.46
CA ASP A 76 -3.38 3.93 16.12
C ASP A 76 -2.45 4.89 15.40
N LEU A 77 -3.01 5.89 14.73
CA LEU A 77 -2.24 6.87 13.97
C LEU A 77 -2.03 8.16 14.75
N ARG A 78 -2.42 8.15 16.05
CA ARG A 78 -2.08 9.22 16.99
C ARG A 78 -2.77 10.54 16.79
N ASP A 79 -3.75 10.66 15.92
CA ASP A 79 -4.56 11.86 15.82
C ASP A 79 -6.00 11.45 15.59
N GLU A 80 -6.91 12.33 16.01
CA GLU A 80 -8.31 12.00 15.97
C GLU A 80 -8.84 11.78 14.58
N TYR A 81 -8.40 12.59 13.64
CA TYR A 81 -8.89 12.48 12.27
C TYR A 81 -8.52 11.13 11.67
N SER A 82 -7.26 10.73 11.82
CA SER A 82 -6.80 9.48 11.26
C SER A 82 -7.40 8.28 11.98
N ASN A 83 -7.57 8.38 13.28
CA ASN A 83 -8.17 7.28 14.03
C ASN A 83 -9.66 7.15 13.75
N ALA A 84 -10.32 8.24 13.40
CA ALA A 84 -11.72 8.16 12.97
C ALA A 84 -11.82 7.39 11.65
N PHE A 85 -10.84 7.59 10.75
CA PHE A 85 -10.80 6.84 9.51
C PHE A 85 -10.60 5.34 9.81
N LEU A 86 -9.67 5.00 10.70
CA LEU A 86 -9.43 3.59 11.03
C LEU A 86 -10.67 2.97 11.64
N ALA A 87 -11.39 3.70 12.50
CA ALA A 87 -12.60 3.19 13.10
C ALA A 87 -13.70 2.98 12.07
N LYS A 88 -13.81 3.90 11.12
CA LYS A 88 -14.80 3.78 10.07
C LYS A 88 -14.52 2.56 9.22
N GLU A 89 -13.26 2.28 8.97
CA GLU A 89 -12.87 1.12 8.16
C GLU A 89 -12.81 -0.16 8.98
N GLN A 90 -13.08 -0.08 10.28
CA GLN A 90 -13.09 -1.24 11.15
C GLN A 90 -11.73 -1.93 11.20
N ALA A 91 -10.69 -1.13 11.30
CA ALA A 91 -9.33 -1.62 11.30
C ALA A 91 -9.05 -2.45 12.54
N LYS A 92 -8.49 -3.64 12.35
CA LYS A 92 -8.04 -4.47 13.43
C LYS A 92 -6.54 -4.67 13.40
N ALA A 93 -5.92 -4.42 12.27
CA ALA A 93 -4.47 -4.45 12.15
C ALA A 93 -4.05 -3.40 11.15
N LEU A 94 -2.84 -2.88 11.31
CA LEU A 94 -2.35 -1.80 10.49
C LEU A 94 -0.89 -2.06 10.16
N PHE A 95 -0.52 -1.83 8.91
CA PHE A 95 0.87 -1.91 8.48
C PHE A 95 1.24 -0.65 7.74
N TYR A 96 2.44 -0.15 8.00
CA TYR A 96 3.02 0.84 7.12
C TYR A 96 3.61 0.09 5.92
N VAL A 97 3.37 0.60 4.73
CA VAL A 97 3.82 -0.06 3.51
C VAL A 97 4.60 0.94 2.69
N THR A 98 5.83 0.60 2.35
CA THR A 98 6.68 1.47 1.55
C THR A 98 6.88 0.82 0.19
N ILE A 99 6.71 1.59 -0.85
CA ILE A 99 6.91 1.11 -2.22
C ILE A 99 7.82 2.06 -2.97
N HIS A 100 8.25 1.62 -4.12
CA HIS A 100 8.93 2.49 -5.08
C HIS A 100 7.92 2.82 -6.17
N PRO A 101 7.54 4.10 -6.30
CA PRO A 101 6.46 4.45 -7.26
C PRO A 101 6.74 4.04 -8.70
N ASP A 102 7.99 4.00 -9.11
CA ASP A 102 8.30 3.58 -10.47
C ASP A 102 8.12 2.08 -10.67
N SER A 103 7.85 1.31 -9.61
CA SER A 103 7.52 -0.10 -9.73
C SER A 103 6.01 -0.33 -9.64
N ALA A 104 5.20 0.71 -9.81
CA ALA A 104 3.76 0.63 -9.57
C ALA A 104 3.09 -0.50 -10.33
N GLN A 105 3.52 -0.78 -11.54
CA GLN A 105 2.89 -1.84 -12.32
C GLN A 105 3.11 -3.21 -11.70
N LEU A 106 4.18 -3.40 -10.94
CA LEU A 106 4.42 -4.65 -10.24
C LEU A 106 3.78 -4.64 -8.85
N VAL A 107 3.66 -3.45 -8.25
CA VAL A 107 3.13 -3.31 -6.90
C VAL A 107 1.62 -3.51 -6.85
N MET A 108 0.88 -2.92 -7.79
CA MET A 108 -0.58 -2.97 -7.74
C MET A 108 -1.14 -4.38 -7.73
N PRO A 109 -0.65 -5.30 -8.56
CA PRO A 109 -1.17 -6.67 -8.50
C PRO A 109 -0.87 -7.36 -7.17
N VAL A 110 0.27 -7.04 -6.54
CA VAL A 110 0.60 -7.62 -5.25
C VAL A 110 -0.40 -7.13 -4.20
N MET A 111 -0.68 -5.82 -4.19
CA MET A 111 -1.65 -5.27 -3.25
C MET A 111 -3.01 -5.93 -3.42
N LYS A 112 -3.44 -6.11 -4.67
CA LYS A 112 -4.72 -6.73 -4.92
C LYS A 112 -4.74 -8.20 -4.49
N HIS A 113 -3.64 -8.87 -4.63
CA HIS A 113 -3.54 -10.26 -4.20
C HIS A 113 -3.68 -10.35 -2.67
N VAL A 114 -3.05 -9.42 -1.96
CA VAL A 114 -3.13 -9.42 -0.50
C VAL A 114 -4.58 -9.22 -0.06
N ILE A 115 -5.28 -8.22 -0.61
CA ILE A 115 -6.65 -7.96 -0.16
C ILE A 115 -7.62 -9.02 -0.67
N GLY A 116 -7.23 -9.82 -1.63
CA GLY A 116 -8.00 -10.97 -2.03
C GLY A 116 -7.93 -12.10 -1.02
N LYS A 117 -6.91 -12.10 -0.15
CA LYS A 117 -6.75 -13.12 0.86
C LYS A 117 -7.07 -12.59 2.26
N ILE A 118 -6.82 -11.31 2.51
CA ILE A 118 -7.00 -10.69 3.82
C ILE A 118 -7.95 -9.51 3.64
N PRO A 119 -9.12 -9.54 4.23
CA PRO A 119 -10.07 -8.44 4.07
C PRO A 119 -9.48 -7.13 4.56
N GLY A 120 -9.56 -6.10 3.73
CA GLY A 120 -8.99 -4.80 4.08
C GLY A 120 -8.80 -3.95 2.84
N LEU A 121 -7.97 -2.94 2.97
CA LEU A 121 -7.67 -2.06 1.87
C LEU A 121 -6.26 -1.51 2.01
N PHE A 122 -5.70 -1.04 0.89
CA PHE A 122 -4.50 -0.22 0.93
C PHE A 122 -4.92 1.21 0.63
N CYS A 123 -4.27 2.15 1.28
CA CYS A 123 -4.51 3.56 1.00
C CYS A 123 -3.21 4.32 1.15
N GLY A 124 -3.11 5.48 0.52
CA GLY A 124 -1.94 6.31 0.67
C GLY A 124 -1.83 6.85 2.08
N ASP A 125 -0.61 6.97 2.59
CA ASP A 125 -0.37 7.61 3.87
C ASP A 125 -0.28 9.10 3.59
N THR A 126 -1.41 9.70 3.27
CA THR A 126 -1.54 11.10 2.84
C THR A 126 -2.66 11.75 3.63
N ASP A 127 -2.83 13.04 3.45
CA ASP A 127 -3.80 13.78 4.25
C ASP A 127 -5.22 13.27 4.09
N ASP A 128 -5.59 12.80 2.93
CA ASP A 128 -6.95 12.30 2.68
C ASP A 128 -6.97 10.79 2.43
N PHE A 129 -5.86 10.13 2.71
CA PHE A 129 -5.71 8.69 2.54
C PHE A 129 -5.86 8.19 1.11
N SER A 130 -5.83 9.11 0.14
CA SER A 130 -5.88 8.66 -1.26
C SER A 130 -4.47 8.34 -1.74
N PRO A 131 -4.34 7.49 -2.74
CA PRO A 131 -5.39 6.73 -3.38
C PRO A 131 -5.76 5.47 -2.61
N PHE A 132 -6.85 4.83 -3.02
CA PHE A 132 -7.29 3.60 -2.37
C PHE A 132 -7.17 2.43 -3.32
N VAL A 133 -6.82 1.26 -2.77
CA VAL A 133 -6.88 -0.01 -3.49
C VAL A 133 -7.76 -0.90 -2.62
N ARG A 134 -8.93 -1.25 -3.15
CA ARG A 134 -9.89 -2.04 -2.41
C ARG A 134 -10.20 -3.36 -3.09
#